data_9db82523d14e08f5dca06d93a44774c2
#
_entry.id   9db82523d14e08f5dca06d93a44774c2
#
_cell.length_a   1.000
_cell.length_b   1.000
_cell.length_c   1.000
_cell.angle_alpha   90.00
_cell.angle_beta   90.00
_cell.angle_gamma   90.00
#
_symmetry.space_group_name_H-M   'P 1'
#
loop_
_entity.id
_entity.type
_entity.pdbx_description
1 polymer ?
#
loop_
_entity_poly.entity_id
_entity_poly.type
_entity_poly.pdbx_seq_one_letter_code
_entity_poly.pdbx_strand_id
1 'polypeptide(L)'
;MGLDMYLHAKRYLWSFSDEGGDKTIANEVQKLAKIPEDFEVKEIVIKAGYWRKANQIHRWFVQNVQDGKDDCGNYYVDRQSLIDLRDLCKKVLENKELAPTELPTESGFFFGSKEYDDWYYQDLTETIEIVDKALTLDQRQWDFEYHSSW
;
A
#
# COMPACT_ATOMS: atom_id res chain seq x y z
N MET A 1 8.48 -18.44 -4.68
CA MET A 1 7.28 -18.17 -3.88
C MET A 1 7.71 -17.46 -2.60
N GLY A 2 6.89 -16.58 -2.10
CA GLY A 2 7.17 -15.80 -0.90
C GLY A 2 6.09 -14.73 -0.72
N LEU A 3 6.02 -14.15 0.47
CA LEU A 3 5.11 -13.05 0.75
C LEU A 3 5.55 -11.81 -0.04
N ASP A 4 4.79 -11.45 -1.05
CA ASP A 4 4.90 -10.22 -1.80
C ASP A 4 3.72 -9.30 -1.44
N MET A 5 4.01 -8.05 -1.13
CA MET A 5 3.02 -7.10 -0.61
C MET A 5 3.06 -5.82 -1.42
N TYR A 6 1.89 -5.29 -1.76
CA TYR A 6 1.76 -4.13 -2.64
C TYR A 6 0.86 -3.08 -2.01
N LEU A 7 1.29 -1.83 -2.09
CA LEU A 7 0.44 -0.67 -1.90
C LEU A 7 0.22 -0.04 -3.27
N HIS A 8 -1.02 -0.06 -3.73
CA HIS A 8 -1.44 0.62 -4.94
C HIS A 8 -2.09 1.97 -4.59
N ALA A 9 -1.88 2.96 -5.42
CA ALA A 9 -2.68 4.17 -5.41
C ALA A 9 -3.55 4.18 -6.66
N LYS A 10 -4.83 4.49 -6.49
CA LYS A 10 -5.85 4.46 -7.53
C LYS A 10 -6.50 5.81 -7.67
N ARG A 11 -6.63 6.28 -8.92
CA ARG A 11 -7.38 7.45 -9.26
C ARG A 11 -8.50 7.06 -10.22
N TYR A 12 -9.75 7.19 -9.77
CA TYR A 12 -10.90 7.01 -10.65
C TYR A 12 -11.08 8.25 -11.53
N LEU A 13 -11.36 8.03 -12.81
CA LEU A 13 -11.58 9.10 -13.80
C LEU A 13 -13.07 9.20 -14.14
N TRP A 14 -13.68 10.33 -13.77
CA TRP A 14 -15.10 10.57 -13.99
C TRP A 14 -15.36 11.05 -15.41
N SER A 15 -16.23 10.34 -16.16
CA SER A 15 -16.49 10.65 -17.57
C SER A 15 -17.49 11.78 -17.80
N PHE A 16 -18.27 12.17 -16.77
CA PHE A 16 -19.34 13.16 -16.93
C PHE A 16 -18.96 14.57 -16.46
N SER A 17 -17.80 14.75 -15.95
CA SER A 17 -17.31 16.04 -15.48
C SER A 17 -15.83 16.14 -15.74
N ASP A 18 -15.37 17.29 -16.18
CA ASP A 18 -13.93 17.58 -16.31
C ASP A 18 -13.38 18.28 -15.06
N GLU A 19 -14.09 18.19 -13.97
CA GLU A 19 -13.63 18.67 -12.67
C GLU A 19 -12.40 17.84 -12.26
N GLY A 20 -11.27 18.51 -12.00
CA GLY A 20 -9.99 17.87 -11.72
C GLY A 20 -9.26 17.34 -12.97
N GLY A 21 -9.76 17.57 -14.16
CA GLY A 21 -9.12 17.18 -15.43
C GLY A 21 -9.28 15.71 -15.80
N ASP A 22 -10.20 14.99 -15.20
CA ASP A 22 -10.36 13.54 -15.39
C ASP A 22 -10.67 13.17 -16.84
N LYS A 23 -11.57 13.89 -17.49
CA LYS A 23 -11.92 13.67 -18.89
C LYS A 23 -10.74 13.94 -19.83
N THR A 24 -9.99 15.00 -19.58
CA THR A 24 -8.79 15.34 -20.31
C THR A 24 -7.74 14.24 -20.17
N ILE A 25 -7.49 13.77 -18.93
CA ILE A 25 -6.54 12.69 -18.66
C ILE A 25 -6.98 11.39 -19.36
N ALA A 26 -8.25 11.01 -19.25
CA ALA A 26 -8.78 9.81 -19.90
C ALA A 26 -8.59 9.85 -21.43
N ASN A 27 -8.88 10.99 -22.05
CA ASN A 27 -8.71 11.20 -23.49
C ASN A 27 -7.23 11.13 -23.92
N GLU A 28 -6.32 11.72 -23.15
CA GLU A 28 -4.88 11.68 -23.44
C GLU A 28 -4.32 10.27 -23.30
N VAL A 29 -4.69 9.55 -22.24
CA VAL A 29 -4.30 8.14 -22.06
C VAL A 29 -4.82 7.28 -23.18
N GLN A 30 -6.10 7.43 -23.58
CA GLN A 30 -6.72 6.70 -24.66
C GLN A 30 -5.96 6.91 -25.98
N LYS A 31 -5.62 8.15 -26.28
CA LYS A 31 -4.87 8.52 -27.48
C LYS A 31 -3.44 7.95 -27.47
N LEU A 32 -2.70 8.13 -26.38
CA LEU A 32 -1.32 7.67 -26.26
C LEU A 32 -1.21 6.14 -26.28
N ALA A 33 -2.13 5.44 -25.62
CA ALA A 33 -2.18 3.99 -25.58
C ALA A 33 -2.87 3.36 -26.79
N LYS A 34 -3.35 4.17 -27.76
CA LYS A 34 -4.07 3.73 -28.97
C LYS A 34 -5.29 2.85 -28.66
N ILE A 35 -6.03 3.22 -27.61
CA ILE A 35 -7.25 2.53 -27.21
C ILE A 35 -8.39 2.95 -28.15
N PRO A 36 -9.16 2.02 -28.77
CA PRO A 36 -10.32 2.36 -29.59
C PRO A 36 -11.37 3.19 -28.83
N GLU A 37 -12.15 4.01 -29.57
CA GLU A 37 -13.12 4.96 -29.00
C GLU A 37 -14.28 4.31 -28.24
N ASP A 38 -14.61 3.06 -28.55
CA ASP A 38 -15.65 2.27 -27.87
C ASP A 38 -15.21 1.74 -26.49
N PHE A 39 -13.94 1.88 -26.12
CA PHE A 39 -13.45 1.60 -24.78
C PHE A 39 -13.30 2.88 -23.99
N GLU A 40 -13.43 2.79 -22.68
CA GLU A 40 -13.32 3.92 -21.77
C GLU A 40 -12.21 3.69 -20.75
N VAL A 41 -11.33 4.66 -20.57
CA VAL A 41 -10.33 4.67 -19.49
C VAL A 41 -11.02 5.07 -18.20
N LYS A 42 -11.11 4.15 -17.25
CA LYS A 42 -11.85 4.34 -15.99
C LYS A 42 -10.97 4.70 -14.80
N GLU A 43 -9.77 4.20 -14.76
CA GLU A 43 -8.95 4.26 -13.57
C GLU A 43 -7.47 4.26 -13.93
N ILE A 44 -6.69 5.00 -13.16
CA ILE A 44 -5.24 4.91 -13.15
C ILE A 44 -4.82 4.21 -11.87
N VAL A 45 -4.01 3.17 -12.01
CA VAL A 45 -3.44 2.43 -10.87
C VAL A 45 -1.93 2.55 -10.94
N ILE A 46 -1.30 2.98 -9.85
CA ILE A 46 0.15 3.02 -9.72
C ILE A 46 0.61 2.20 -8.53
N LYS A 47 1.81 1.62 -8.63
CA LYS A 47 2.47 0.96 -7.51
C LYS A 47 3.10 2.03 -6.62
N ALA A 48 2.45 2.32 -5.49
CA ALA A 48 2.92 3.30 -4.52
C ALA A 48 3.95 2.71 -3.54
N GLY A 49 3.90 1.38 -3.30
CA GLY A 49 4.84 0.69 -2.45
C GLY A 49 4.90 -0.81 -2.71
N TYR A 50 5.99 -1.41 -2.29
CA TYR A 50 6.21 -2.85 -2.37
C TYR A 50 7.09 -3.30 -1.20
N TRP A 51 6.72 -4.42 -0.59
CA TRP A 51 7.52 -5.11 0.41
C TRP A 51 7.64 -6.59 0.04
N ARG A 52 8.71 -7.20 0.46
CA ARG A 52 8.88 -8.64 0.33
C ARG A 52 9.23 -9.24 1.68
N LYS A 53 8.42 -10.20 2.12
CA LYS A 53 8.60 -10.94 3.39
C LYS A 53 8.63 -10.06 4.65
N ALA A 54 8.14 -8.83 4.58
CA ALA A 54 7.96 -7.96 5.74
C ALA A 54 6.71 -8.41 6.54
N ASN A 55 6.80 -9.56 7.20
CA ASN A 55 5.65 -10.22 7.81
C ASN A 55 5.02 -9.42 8.95
N GLN A 56 5.79 -8.63 9.69
CA GLN A 56 5.31 -7.69 10.71
C GLN A 56 4.43 -6.58 10.10
N ILE A 57 4.79 -6.09 8.92
CA ILE A 57 4.00 -5.09 8.20
C ILE A 57 2.74 -5.74 7.62
N HIS A 58 2.86 -6.94 7.04
CA HIS A 58 1.71 -7.70 6.57
C HIS A 58 0.71 -7.98 7.69
N ARG A 59 1.19 -8.48 8.84
CA ARG A 59 0.36 -8.69 10.03
C ARG A 59 -0.39 -7.43 10.44
N TRP A 60 0.29 -6.28 10.41
CA TRP A 60 -0.34 -5.01 10.73
C TRP A 60 -1.50 -4.69 9.78
N PHE A 61 -1.32 -4.86 8.46
CA PHE A 61 -2.39 -4.68 7.47
C PHE A 61 -3.55 -5.66 7.70
N VAL A 62 -3.26 -6.94 7.94
CA VAL A 62 -4.28 -7.95 8.21
C VAL A 62 -5.13 -7.55 9.43
N GLN A 63 -4.50 -7.10 10.50
CA GLN A 63 -5.20 -6.76 11.74
C GLN A 63 -5.96 -5.42 11.67
N ASN A 64 -5.40 -4.40 11.00
CA ASN A 64 -5.91 -3.03 11.06
C ASN A 64 -6.71 -2.62 9.81
N VAL A 65 -6.57 -3.34 8.71
CA VAL A 65 -7.19 -3.01 7.41
C VAL A 65 -8.09 -4.12 6.89
N GLN A 66 -7.76 -5.39 7.16
CA GLN A 66 -8.44 -6.56 6.59
C GLN A 66 -9.39 -7.26 7.58
N ASP A 67 -9.69 -6.67 8.73
CA ASP A 67 -10.51 -7.29 9.78
C ASP A 67 -10.02 -8.70 10.19
N GLY A 68 -8.70 -8.91 10.20
CA GLY A 68 -8.07 -10.18 10.54
C GLY A 68 -8.15 -11.25 9.44
N LYS A 69 -8.60 -10.92 8.24
CA LYS A 69 -8.68 -11.87 7.11
C LYS A 69 -7.43 -11.82 6.26
N ASP A 70 -6.70 -12.90 6.21
CA ASP A 70 -5.52 -13.06 5.37
C ASP A 70 -5.84 -13.96 4.18
N ASP A 71 -6.42 -13.37 3.14
CA ASP A 71 -7.00 -14.07 1.98
C ASP A 71 -6.46 -13.61 0.63
N CYS A 72 -5.35 -12.87 0.60
CA CYS A 72 -4.79 -12.28 -0.61
C CYS A 72 -5.76 -11.37 -1.38
N GLY A 73 -6.77 -10.82 -0.70
CA GLY A 73 -7.74 -9.89 -1.28
C GLY A 73 -7.17 -8.49 -1.50
N ASN A 74 -7.97 -7.65 -2.13
CA ASN A 74 -7.68 -6.23 -2.29
C ASN A 74 -8.47 -5.44 -1.25
N TYR A 75 -7.78 -4.62 -0.47
CA TYR A 75 -8.39 -3.90 0.64
C TYR A 75 -8.09 -2.40 0.57
N TYR A 76 -9.13 -1.60 0.63
CA TYR A 76 -9.01 -0.14 0.75
C TYR A 76 -8.26 0.22 2.03
N VAL A 77 -7.33 1.16 1.91
CA VAL A 77 -6.53 1.69 3.04
C VAL A 77 -6.76 3.19 3.12
N ASP A 78 -7.33 3.67 4.22
CA ASP A 78 -7.43 5.10 4.42
C ASP A 78 -6.09 5.75 4.77
N ARG A 79 -5.99 7.06 4.57
CA ARG A 79 -4.75 7.80 4.82
C ARG A 79 -4.32 7.79 6.27
N GLN A 80 -5.28 7.81 7.20
CA GLN A 80 -4.96 7.79 8.62
C GLN A 80 -4.31 6.45 9.00
N SER A 81 -4.78 5.34 8.47
CA SER A 81 -4.15 4.04 8.67
C SER A 81 -2.70 4.01 8.21
N LEU A 82 -2.37 4.62 7.06
CA LEU A 82 -0.99 4.72 6.61
C LEU A 82 -0.14 5.60 7.54
N ILE A 83 -0.69 6.71 8.03
CA ILE A 83 -0.03 7.58 9.01
C ILE A 83 0.24 6.82 10.30
N ASP A 84 -0.74 6.07 10.79
CA ASP A 84 -0.62 5.28 12.02
C ASP A 84 0.46 4.20 11.88
N LEU A 85 0.52 3.51 10.74
CA LEU A 85 1.58 2.53 10.45
C LEU A 85 2.97 3.20 10.44
N ARG A 86 3.11 4.32 9.74
CA ARG A 86 4.37 5.07 9.69
C ARG A 86 4.83 5.49 11.08
N ASP A 87 3.93 6.06 11.86
CA ASP A 87 4.25 6.56 13.20
C ASP A 87 4.58 5.42 14.17
N LEU A 88 3.92 4.27 14.02
CA LEU A 88 4.27 3.05 14.74
C LEU A 88 5.67 2.54 14.36
N CYS A 89 6.03 2.52 13.08
CA CYS A 89 7.38 2.17 12.64
C CYS A 89 8.43 3.12 13.23
N LYS A 90 8.18 4.43 13.26
CA LYS A 90 9.07 5.41 13.88
C LYS A 90 9.23 5.14 15.39
N LYS A 91 8.13 4.91 16.09
CA LYS A 91 8.12 4.59 17.53
C LYS A 91 8.98 3.37 17.84
N VAL A 92 8.85 2.30 17.07
CA VAL A 92 9.63 1.06 17.28
C VAL A 92 11.11 1.26 16.95
N LEU A 93 11.44 2.04 15.91
CA LEU A 93 12.83 2.36 15.57
C LEU A 93 13.52 3.21 16.68
N GLU A 94 12.79 4.10 17.35
CA GLU A 94 13.28 4.89 18.47
C GLU A 94 13.47 4.05 19.73
N ASN A 95 12.63 3.04 19.96
CA ASN A 95 12.71 2.11 21.08
C ASN A 95 12.47 0.67 20.62
N LYS A 96 13.55 -0.02 20.28
CA LYS A 96 13.51 -1.39 19.74
C LYS A 96 12.91 -2.44 20.69
N GLU A 97 12.87 -2.18 21.99
CA GLU A 97 12.23 -3.06 22.95
C GLU A 97 10.72 -3.18 22.74
N LEU A 98 10.10 -2.22 22.05
CA LEU A 98 8.68 -2.25 21.73
C LEU A 98 8.33 -3.19 20.56
N ALA A 99 9.30 -3.65 19.78
CA ALA A 99 9.05 -4.45 18.58
C ALA A 99 8.16 -5.67 18.86
N PRO A 100 8.44 -6.54 19.85
CA PRO A 100 7.63 -7.74 20.05
C PRO A 100 6.18 -7.47 20.51
N THR A 101 5.92 -6.31 21.09
CA THR A 101 4.60 -5.95 21.64
C THR A 101 3.79 -5.08 20.69
N GLU A 102 4.42 -4.10 20.06
CA GLU A 102 3.75 -3.09 19.23
C GLU A 102 3.66 -3.49 17.76
N LEU A 103 4.67 -4.17 17.24
CA LEU A 103 4.74 -4.59 15.84
C LEU A 103 5.34 -6.00 15.71
N PRO A 104 4.68 -7.02 16.28
CA PRO A 104 5.23 -8.38 16.32
C PRO A 104 5.31 -8.99 14.92
N THR A 105 6.30 -9.88 14.75
CA THR A 105 6.43 -10.72 13.56
C THR A 105 5.30 -11.74 13.48
N GLU A 106 5.01 -12.21 12.26
CA GLU A 106 4.01 -13.24 12.00
C GLU A 106 4.67 -14.48 11.38
N SER A 107 4.19 -15.66 11.78
CA SER A 107 4.66 -16.91 11.22
C SER A 107 3.82 -17.34 10.01
N GLY A 108 4.51 -17.80 8.99
CA GLY A 108 3.87 -18.37 7.80
C GLY A 108 4.90 -19.05 6.93
N PHE A 109 4.50 -20.04 6.16
CA PHE A 109 5.43 -20.83 5.34
C PHE A 109 6.25 -19.97 4.37
N PHE A 110 5.68 -18.88 3.89
CA PHE A 110 6.30 -17.99 2.92
C PHE A 110 6.72 -16.64 3.52
N PHE A 111 6.54 -16.42 4.83
CA PHE A 111 6.60 -15.10 5.45
C PHE A 111 8.02 -14.64 5.82
N GLY A 112 9.00 -15.51 5.77
CA GLY A 112 10.39 -15.19 6.09
C GLY A 112 10.73 -15.34 7.58
N SER A 113 11.78 -14.65 8.02
CA SER A 113 12.27 -14.71 9.39
C SER A 113 11.31 -14.07 10.39
N LYS A 114 11.28 -14.60 11.62
CA LYS A 114 10.57 -14.03 12.77
C LYS A 114 11.49 -13.28 13.72
N GLU A 115 12.76 -13.18 13.39
CA GLU A 115 13.75 -12.51 14.23
C GLU A 115 13.62 -10.98 14.14
N TYR A 116 13.89 -10.30 15.26
CA TYR A 116 13.95 -8.84 15.33
C TYR A 116 15.39 -8.39 15.03
N ASP A 117 15.84 -8.69 13.82
CA ASP A 117 17.18 -8.44 13.31
C ASP A 117 17.27 -7.15 12.46
N ASP A 118 18.39 -6.91 11.83
CA ASP A 118 18.60 -5.73 11.00
C ASP A 118 17.62 -5.66 9.83
N TRP A 119 17.21 -6.80 9.26
CA TRP A 119 16.22 -6.86 8.19
C TRP A 119 14.85 -6.41 8.66
N TYR A 120 14.43 -6.83 9.87
CA TYR A 120 13.19 -6.34 10.47
C TYR A 120 13.17 -4.81 10.58
N TYR A 121 14.24 -4.21 11.09
CA TYR A 121 14.31 -2.74 11.25
C TYR A 121 14.48 -2.02 9.93
N GLN A 122 15.10 -2.63 8.93
CA GLN A 122 15.16 -2.09 7.58
C GLN A 122 13.76 -2.04 6.94
N ASP A 123 12.94 -3.09 7.10
CA ASP A 123 11.54 -3.09 6.64
C ASP A 123 10.75 -1.90 7.23
N LEU A 124 10.98 -1.55 8.50
CA LEU A 124 10.34 -0.40 9.13
C LEU A 124 10.79 0.92 8.50
N THR A 125 12.07 1.05 8.24
CA THR A 125 12.63 2.24 7.56
C THR A 125 12.06 2.39 6.15
N GLU A 126 12.03 1.32 5.38
CA GLU A 126 11.45 1.29 4.03
C GLU A 126 9.94 1.60 4.07
N THR A 127 9.23 1.10 5.08
CA THR A 127 7.80 1.40 5.27
C THR A 127 7.55 2.88 5.50
N ILE A 128 8.37 3.54 6.30
CA ILE A 128 8.28 5.00 6.51
C ILE A 128 8.46 5.73 5.19
N GLU A 129 9.48 5.38 4.40
CA GLU A 129 9.76 6.00 3.10
C GLU A 129 8.61 5.79 2.11
N ILE A 130 8.08 4.56 2.02
CA ILE A 130 6.93 4.22 1.17
C ILE A 130 5.72 5.06 1.54
N VAL A 131 5.38 5.12 2.82
CA VAL A 131 4.20 5.86 3.28
C VAL A 131 4.37 7.36 3.10
N ASP A 132 5.51 7.93 3.47
CA ASP A 132 5.77 9.36 3.28
C ASP A 132 5.66 9.76 1.81
N LYS A 133 6.16 8.92 0.90
CA LYS A 133 6.06 9.13 -0.54
C LYS A 133 4.61 9.01 -1.04
N ALA A 134 3.89 7.98 -0.60
CA ALA A 134 2.48 7.77 -0.96
C ALA A 134 1.60 8.95 -0.52
N LEU A 135 1.83 9.49 0.68
CA LEU A 135 1.08 10.62 1.22
C LEU A 135 1.28 11.94 0.48
N THR A 136 2.26 12.04 -0.43
CA THR A 136 2.42 13.22 -1.31
C THR A 136 1.34 13.30 -2.39
N LEU A 137 0.65 12.21 -2.68
CA LEU A 137 -0.45 12.18 -3.66
C LEU A 137 -1.66 12.98 -3.13
N ASP A 138 -2.35 13.72 -4.01
CA ASP A 138 -3.51 14.52 -3.63
C ASP A 138 -4.63 13.63 -3.07
N GLN A 139 -4.99 13.86 -1.81
CA GLN A 139 -6.00 13.09 -1.10
C GLN A 139 -7.41 13.18 -1.71
N ARG A 140 -7.69 14.18 -2.54
CA ARG A 140 -8.99 14.35 -3.21
C ARG A 140 -9.11 13.52 -4.48
N GLN A 141 -8.00 12.99 -4.97
CA GLN A 141 -7.93 12.30 -6.26
C GLN A 141 -7.45 10.85 -6.16
N TRP A 142 -6.70 10.50 -5.12
CA TRP A 142 -6.07 9.20 -4.98
C TRP A 142 -6.52 8.48 -3.73
N ASP A 143 -6.94 7.22 -3.91
CA ASP A 143 -7.21 6.25 -2.87
C ASP A 143 -6.11 5.19 -2.82
N PHE A 144 -5.95 4.53 -1.68
CA PHE A 144 -4.97 3.47 -1.52
C PHE A 144 -5.61 2.10 -1.38
N GLU A 145 -4.93 1.09 -1.88
CA GLU A 145 -5.33 -0.31 -1.78
C GLU A 145 -4.12 -1.16 -1.42
N TYR A 146 -4.28 -2.01 -0.43
CA TYR A 146 -3.30 -3.02 -0.06
C TYR A 146 -3.66 -4.37 -0.64
N HIS A 147 -2.67 -5.11 -1.11
CA HIS A 147 -2.80 -6.46 -1.63
C HIS A 147 -1.56 -7.28 -1.29
N SER A 148 -1.75 -8.53 -0.92
CA SER A 148 -0.66 -9.49 -0.72
C SER A 148 -0.82 -10.72 -1.59
N SER A 149 0.29 -11.40 -1.85
CA SER A 149 0.33 -12.66 -2.57
C SER A 149 1.38 -13.57 -1.90
N TRP A 150 0.94 -14.76 -1.50
CA TRP A 150 1.81 -15.73 -0.82
C TRP A 150 1.38 -17.17 -1.10
#